data_e79a888268aca6b9d13f186ecbc15c53
#
_entry.id   e79a888268aca6b9d13f186ecbc15c53
#
_cell.length_a   1.000
_cell.length_b   1.000
_cell.length_c   1.000
_cell.angle_alpha   90.00
_cell.angle_beta   90.00
_cell.angle_gamma   90.00
#
_symmetry.space_group_name_H-M   'P 1'
#
loop_
_entity.id
_entity.type
_entity.pdbx_description
1 polymer ?
#
loop_
_entity_poly.entity_id
_entity_poly.type
_entity_poly.pdbx_seq_one_letter_code
_entity_poly.pdbx_strand_id
1 'polypeptide(L)'
;MNSLKVRSPFQSRARQAGVSLIELSIALAIIAVITITGIVFATDALKESRIGSEAARVNSIVMKSRAAFQNRALANLSVAANTTLDAARLGVFPADMLDKPITDTSLAATDVKNRWGGNVQIFSNPGLSVMTLVYNDIPQSDCIEFVNRVSSLFSYVSSGAT
;
A
#
# COMPACT_ATOMS: atom_id res chain seq x y z
N MET A 1 22.17 -0.16 -85.00
CA MET A 1 22.72 0.51 -83.79
C MET A 1 21.55 1.10 -83.01
N ASN A 2 21.04 0.34 -81.95
CA ASN A 2 19.94 0.75 -81.11
C ASN A 2 20.47 1.41 -79.84
N SER A 3 20.19 2.72 -79.71
CA SER A 3 20.54 3.50 -78.54
C SER A 3 19.52 3.28 -77.45
N LEU A 4 19.88 2.60 -76.35
CA LEU A 4 19.06 2.41 -75.15
C LEU A 4 19.08 3.69 -74.31
N LYS A 5 17.94 4.36 -74.25
CA LYS A 5 17.69 5.57 -73.44
C LYS A 5 17.42 5.15 -72.00
N VAL A 6 18.44 5.29 -71.15
CA VAL A 6 18.31 5.06 -69.71
C VAL A 6 17.47 6.17 -69.09
N ARG A 7 16.27 5.85 -68.61
CA ARG A 7 15.44 6.76 -67.81
C ARG A 7 15.97 6.74 -66.37
N SER A 8 16.48 7.87 -65.90
CA SER A 8 16.79 8.09 -64.51
C SER A 8 15.50 8.14 -63.69
N PRO A 9 15.39 7.43 -62.52
CA PRO A 9 14.24 7.55 -61.67
C PRO A 9 14.28 8.92 -60.98
N PHE A 10 13.21 9.70 -61.22
CA PHE A 10 12.98 10.91 -60.44
C PHE A 10 12.75 10.53 -58.98
N GLN A 11 13.77 10.75 -58.17
CA GLN A 11 13.58 10.74 -56.71
C GLN A 11 12.76 11.95 -56.34
N SER A 12 11.49 11.70 -55.97
CA SER A 12 10.64 12.68 -55.32
C SER A 12 11.24 12.99 -53.94
N ARG A 13 11.93 14.12 -53.83
CA ARG A 13 12.30 14.66 -52.52
C ARG A 13 11.02 14.95 -51.76
N ALA A 14 10.71 14.10 -50.77
CA ALA A 14 9.71 14.37 -49.77
C ALA A 14 10.04 15.75 -49.13
N ARG A 15 9.18 16.73 -49.34
CA ARG A 15 9.29 18.03 -48.68
C ARG A 15 9.21 17.76 -47.20
N GLN A 16 10.30 17.94 -46.46
CA GLN A 16 10.28 18.04 -45.02
C GLN A 16 9.51 19.32 -44.68
N ALA A 17 8.25 19.17 -44.30
CA ALA A 17 7.46 20.25 -43.71
C ALA A 17 8.06 20.53 -42.34
N GLY A 18 8.70 21.67 -42.16
CA GLY A 18 9.18 22.12 -40.86
C GLY A 18 7.98 22.38 -39.97
N VAL A 19 8.00 21.81 -38.73
CA VAL A 19 6.99 22.09 -37.72
C VAL A 19 7.04 23.56 -37.36
N SER A 20 5.89 24.26 -37.35
CA SER A 20 5.80 25.66 -36.96
C SER A 20 6.10 25.80 -35.45
N LEU A 21 6.83 26.87 -35.06
CA LEU A 21 7.07 27.21 -33.67
C LEU A 21 5.77 27.26 -32.84
N ILE A 22 4.71 27.75 -33.43
CA ILE A 22 3.41 27.83 -32.76
C ILE A 22 2.77 26.46 -32.57
N GLU A 23 2.90 25.58 -33.54
CA GLU A 23 2.41 24.19 -33.44
C GLU A 23 3.15 23.42 -32.33
N LEU A 24 4.47 23.59 -32.25
CA LEU A 24 5.27 22.98 -31.17
C LEU A 24 4.87 23.53 -29.81
N SER A 25 4.63 24.84 -29.68
CA SER A 25 4.24 25.45 -28.40
C SER A 25 2.87 24.98 -27.94
N ILE A 26 1.90 24.83 -28.83
CA ILE A 26 0.57 24.29 -28.54
C ILE A 26 0.68 22.80 -28.12
N ALA A 27 1.46 22.01 -28.83
CA ALA A 27 1.66 20.61 -28.51
C ALA A 27 2.28 20.43 -27.10
N LEU A 28 3.30 21.23 -26.77
CA LEU A 28 3.91 21.21 -25.45
C LEU A 28 2.94 21.62 -24.33
N ALA A 29 2.10 22.62 -24.58
CA ALA A 29 1.07 23.06 -23.63
C ALA A 29 0.06 21.96 -23.35
N ILE A 30 -0.41 21.25 -24.37
CA ILE A 30 -1.35 20.13 -24.22
C ILE A 30 -0.69 18.96 -23.44
N ILE A 31 0.55 18.60 -23.78
CA ILE A 31 1.30 17.54 -23.09
C ILE A 31 1.47 17.89 -21.60
N ALA A 32 1.80 19.13 -21.30
CA ALA A 32 1.98 19.56 -19.90
C ALA A 32 0.70 19.38 -19.09
N VAL A 33 -0.46 19.77 -19.62
CA VAL A 33 -1.75 19.60 -18.94
C VAL A 33 -2.08 18.12 -18.72
N ILE A 34 -1.91 17.28 -19.74
CA ILE A 34 -2.18 15.84 -19.65
C ILE A 34 -1.24 15.17 -18.62
N THR A 35 0.04 15.58 -18.62
CA THR A 35 1.03 15.02 -17.69
C THR A 35 0.68 15.33 -16.23
N ILE A 36 0.32 16.57 -15.92
CA ILE A 36 -0.05 16.97 -14.54
C ILE A 36 -1.28 16.17 -14.09
N THR A 37 -2.31 16.09 -14.92
CA THR A 37 -3.53 15.34 -14.59
C THR A 37 -3.25 13.85 -14.38
N GLY A 38 -2.39 13.26 -15.22
CA GLY A 38 -1.98 11.87 -15.12
C GLY A 38 -1.23 11.55 -13.82
N ILE A 39 -0.35 12.46 -13.35
CA ILE A 39 0.39 12.28 -12.10
C ILE A 39 -0.57 12.30 -10.89
N VAL A 40 -1.49 13.27 -10.84
CA VAL A 40 -2.47 13.36 -9.74
C VAL A 40 -3.31 12.08 -9.67
N PHE A 41 -3.84 11.63 -10.80
CA PHE A 41 -4.63 10.39 -10.85
C PHE A 41 -3.81 9.16 -10.39
N ALA A 42 -2.55 9.06 -10.81
CA ALA A 42 -1.69 7.95 -10.41
C ALA A 42 -1.40 7.94 -8.91
N THR A 43 -1.17 9.11 -8.29
CA THR A 43 -0.94 9.20 -6.85
C THR A 43 -2.16 8.81 -6.05
N ASP A 44 -3.36 9.21 -6.47
CA ASP A 44 -4.61 8.84 -5.80
C ASP A 44 -4.89 7.34 -5.93
N ALA A 45 -4.65 6.75 -7.09
CA ALA A 45 -4.80 5.31 -7.31
C ALA A 45 -3.82 4.48 -6.44
N LEU A 46 -2.59 4.94 -6.27
CA LEU A 46 -1.61 4.30 -5.40
C LEU A 46 -2.00 4.39 -3.92
N LYS A 47 -2.52 5.53 -3.49
CA LYS A 47 -3.04 5.73 -2.14
C LYS A 47 -4.20 4.76 -1.86
N GLU A 48 -5.19 4.72 -2.74
CA GLU A 48 -6.34 3.84 -2.65
C GLU A 48 -5.92 2.36 -2.57
N SER A 49 -5.00 1.94 -3.44
CA SER A 49 -4.44 0.58 -3.44
C SER A 49 -3.74 0.24 -2.12
N ARG A 50 -2.99 1.20 -1.55
CA ARG A 50 -2.29 1.03 -0.27
C ARG A 50 -3.28 0.83 0.87
N ILE A 51 -4.27 1.71 0.99
CA ILE A 51 -5.30 1.64 2.03
C ILE A 51 -6.12 0.36 1.89
N GLY A 52 -6.53 0.01 0.67
CA GLY A 52 -7.29 -1.21 0.40
C GLY A 52 -6.55 -2.48 0.79
N SER A 53 -5.27 -2.56 0.43
CA SER A 53 -4.44 -3.73 0.78
C SER A 53 -4.18 -3.83 2.28
N GLU A 54 -4.00 -2.69 2.98
CA GLU A 54 -3.82 -2.70 4.43
C GLU A 54 -5.12 -3.07 5.17
N ALA A 55 -6.27 -2.60 4.71
CA ALA A 55 -7.57 -3.01 5.26
C ALA A 55 -7.80 -4.54 5.10
N ALA A 56 -7.39 -5.12 3.99
CA ALA A 56 -7.43 -6.57 3.78
C ALA A 56 -6.52 -7.32 4.78
N ARG A 57 -5.32 -6.77 5.09
CA ARG A 57 -4.44 -7.32 6.13
C ARG A 57 -5.08 -7.28 7.51
N VAL A 58 -5.71 -6.14 7.88
CA VAL A 58 -6.46 -6.02 9.15
C VAL A 58 -7.53 -7.09 9.24
N ASN A 59 -8.32 -7.29 8.18
CA ASN A 59 -9.32 -8.34 8.15
C ASN A 59 -8.70 -9.73 8.38
N SER A 60 -7.59 -10.04 7.71
CA SER A 60 -6.84 -11.29 7.92
C SER A 60 -6.37 -11.44 9.37
N ILE A 61 -5.81 -10.37 9.96
CA ILE A 61 -5.35 -10.35 11.36
C ILE A 61 -6.53 -10.64 12.30
N VAL A 62 -7.67 -9.97 12.13
CA VAL A 62 -8.85 -10.17 12.95
C VAL A 62 -9.36 -11.62 12.86
N MET A 63 -9.46 -12.17 11.66
CA MET A 63 -9.91 -13.55 11.45
C MET A 63 -8.94 -14.57 12.08
N LYS A 64 -7.65 -14.40 11.85
CA LYS A 64 -6.61 -15.28 12.43
C LYS A 64 -6.52 -15.14 13.95
N SER A 65 -6.65 -13.92 14.47
CA SER A 65 -6.70 -13.69 15.90
C SER A 65 -7.87 -14.43 16.55
N ARG A 66 -9.05 -14.32 15.98
CA ARG A 66 -10.23 -15.06 16.46
C ARG A 66 -9.98 -16.56 16.45
N ALA A 67 -9.43 -17.10 15.36
CA ALA A 67 -9.12 -18.53 15.27
C ALA A 67 -8.03 -18.98 16.27
N ALA A 68 -6.97 -18.18 16.43
CA ALA A 68 -5.86 -18.52 17.32
C ALA A 68 -6.25 -18.47 18.81
N PHE A 69 -7.16 -17.54 19.17
CA PHE A 69 -7.52 -17.28 20.57
C PHE A 69 -8.87 -17.88 20.98
N GLN A 70 -9.62 -18.46 20.05
CA GLN A 70 -10.92 -19.08 20.32
C GLN A 70 -10.88 -20.16 21.41
N ASN A 71 -9.79 -20.90 21.50
CA ASN A 71 -9.60 -22.00 22.45
C ASN A 71 -8.59 -21.70 23.58
N ARG A 72 -8.10 -20.47 23.65
CA ARG A 72 -7.16 -20.04 24.71
C ARG A 72 -7.82 -18.95 25.52
N ALA A 73 -7.89 -19.17 26.83
CA ALA A 73 -8.30 -18.10 27.72
C ALA A 73 -7.34 -16.91 27.54
N LEU A 74 -7.87 -15.73 27.20
CA LEU A 74 -7.10 -14.49 27.07
C LEU A 74 -6.28 -14.17 28.33
N ALA A 75 -6.67 -14.75 29.47
CA ALA A 75 -5.96 -14.64 30.74
C ALA A 75 -4.52 -15.22 30.73
N ASN A 76 -4.22 -16.12 29.79
CA ASN A 76 -2.88 -16.74 29.67
C ASN A 76 -1.96 -15.97 28.70
N LEU A 77 -2.44 -14.92 28.04
CA LEU A 77 -1.62 -14.07 27.22
C LEU A 77 -1.00 -12.99 28.10
N SER A 78 0.31 -12.83 27.97
CA SER A 78 1.02 -11.77 28.67
C SER A 78 0.45 -10.39 28.27
N VAL A 79 0.27 -9.54 29.27
CA VAL A 79 -0.17 -8.16 29.04
C VAL A 79 0.97 -7.38 28.40
N ALA A 80 0.68 -6.52 27.43
CA ALA A 80 1.61 -5.62 26.74
C ALA A 80 2.44 -6.25 25.60
N ALA A 81 3.73 -5.89 25.49
CA ALA A 81 4.59 -6.16 24.32
C ALA A 81 4.69 -7.64 23.90
N ASN A 82 4.53 -8.56 24.84
CA ASN A 82 4.65 -10.00 24.59
C ASN A 82 3.49 -10.58 23.78
N THR A 83 2.29 -9.97 23.83
CA THR A 83 1.13 -10.45 23.07
C THR A 83 1.34 -10.31 21.55
N THR A 84 1.97 -9.22 21.12
CA THR A 84 2.32 -9.00 19.70
C THR A 84 3.27 -10.09 19.20
N LEU A 85 4.30 -10.40 19.96
CA LEU A 85 5.29 -11.43 19.62
C LEU A 85 4.66 -12.82 19.57
N ASP A 86 3.82 -13.17 20.54
CA ASP A 86 3.10 -14.44 20.58
C ASP A 86 2.13 -14.55 19.39
N ALA A 87 1.41 -13.47 19.07
CA ALA A 87 0.55 -13.40 17.91
C ALA A 87 1.33 -13.57 16.60
N ALA A 88 2.52 -12.97 16.49
CA ALA A 88 3.40 -13.13 15.34
C ALA A 88 3.85 -14.58 15.17
N ARG A 89 4.30 -15.22 16.25
CA ARG A 89 4.72 -16.63 16.25
C ARG A 89 3.57 -17.61 15.95
N LEU A 90 2.35 -17.24 16.29
CA LEU A 90 1.14 -18.00 15.96
C LEU A 90 0.68 -17.78 14.51
N GLY A 91 1.39 -16.94 13.73
CA GLY A 91 1.05 -16.67 12.34
C GLY A 91 -0.20 -15.79 12.16
N VAL A 92 -0.57 -15.01 13.18
CA VAL A 92 -1.70 -14.06 13.12
C VAL A 92 -1.41 -12.97 12.10
N PHE A 93 -0.18 -12.45 12.11
CA PHE A 93 0.24 -11.46 11.13
C PHE A 93 0.60 -12.10 9.79
N PRO A 94 0.23 -11.49 8.65
CA PRO A 94 0.77 -11.86 7.35
C PRO A 94 2.30 -11.76 7.31
N ALA A 95 2.95 -12.68 6.58
CA ALA A 95 4.42 -12.74 6.55
C ALA A 95 5.08 -11.46 5.98
N ASP A 96 4.38 -10.76 5.12
CA ASP A 96 4.82 -9.51 4.50
C ASP A 96 4.72 -8.28 5.43
N MET A 97 4.20 -8.45 6.64
CA MET A 97 4.23 -7.44 7.71
C MET A 97 5.41 -7.63 8.66
N LEU A 98 6.17 -8.70 8.52
CA LEU A 98 7.26 -9.06 9.43
C LEU A 98 8.60 -8.70 8.79
N ASP A 99 9.40 -7.88 9.47
CA ASP A 99 10.77 -7.55 9.03
C ASP A 99 11.71 -8.76 9.14
N LYS A 100 11.34 -9.74 9.99
CA LYS A 100 12.11 -10.98 10.21
C LYS A 100 11.19 -12.20 10.14
N PRO A 101 11.68 -13.36 9.70
CA PRO A 101 10.88 -14.58 9.71
C PRO A 101 10.48 -15.00 11.12
N ILE A 102 9.32 -15.63 11.26
CA ILE A 102 8.78 -16.09 12.55
C ILE A 102 9.68 -17.11 13.27
N THR A 103 10.59 -17.75 12.55
CA THR A 103 11.57 -18.70 13.09
C THR A 103 12.79 -18.01 13.68
N ASP A 104 12.96 -16.70 13.44
CA ASP A 104 14.09 -15.95 13.99
C ASP A 104 13.91 -15.73 15.50
N THR A 105 14.91 -16.09 16.27
CA THR A 105 14.92 -15.90 17.73
C THR A 105 15.03 -14.43 18.13
N SER A 106 15.51 -13.57 17.21
CA SER A 106 15.63 -12.13 17.42
C SER A 106 14.37 -11.35 17.01
N LEU A 107 13.29 -12.03 16.61
CA LEU A 107 12.02 -11.40 16.29
C LEU A 107 11.47 -10.66 17.52
N ALA A 108 11.15 -9.40 17.35
CA ALA A 108 10.60 -8.52 18.37
C ALA A 108 9.20 -8.00 17.97
N ALA A 109 8.47 -7.49 18.95
CA ALA A 109 7.15 -6.88 18.69
C ALA A 109 7.22 -5.67 17.76
N THR A 110 8.37 -5.01 17.68
CA THR A 110 8.65 -3.88 16.80
C THR A 110 8.93 -4.26 15.35
N ASP A 111 9.12 -5.55 15.06
CA ASP A 111 9.39 -6.05 13.70
C ASP A 111 8.10 -6.25 12.90
N VAL A 112 6.93 -6.01 13.49
CA VAL A 112 5.64 -6.05 12.79
C VAL A 112 5.32 -4.66 12.26
N LYS A 113 5.28 -4.51 10.93
CA LYS A 113 5.16 -3.22 10.23
C LYS A 113 3.90 -3.14 9.38
N ASN A 114 3.32 -1.94 9.33
CA ASN A 114 2.30 -1.60 8.35
C ASN A 114 2.93 -1.06 7.05
N ARG A 115 2.10 -0.77 6.05
CA ARG A 115 2.59 -0.24 4.76
C ARG A 115 3.13 1.18 4.80
N TRP A 116 2.93 1.90 5.88
CA TRP A 116 3.50 3.23 6.10
C TRP A 116 4.82 3.19 6.90
N GLY A 117 5.27 1.98 7.30
CA GLY A 117 6.50 1.75 8.08
C GLY A 117 6.31 1.83 9.58
N GLY A 118 5.11 2.14 10.05
CA GLY A 118 4.79 2.18 11.47
C GLY A 118 4.62 0.79 12.07
N ASN A 119 4.70 0.71 13.38
CA ASN A 119 4.55 -0.54 14.12
C ASN A 119 3.07 -0.93 14.23
N VAL A 120 2.81 -2.24 14.16
CA VAL A 120 1.50 -2.83 14.44
C VAL A 120 1.61 -3.70 15.67
N GLN A 121 0.76 -3.47 16.66
CA GLN A 121 0.82 -4.18 17.92
C GLN A 121 -0.56 -4.72 18.32
N ILE A 122 -0.57 -5.87 18.99
CA ILE A 122 -1.75 -6.47 19.60
C ILE A 122 -1.55 -6.50 21.11
N PHE A 123 -2.51 -5.94 21.82
CA PHE A 123 -2.58 -6.00 23.28
C PHE A 123 -3.80 -6.81 23.69
N SER A 124 -3.65 -7.68 24.68
CA SER A 124 -4.75 -8.34 25.35
C SER A 124 -5.03 -7.70 26.70
N ASN A 125 -6.32 -7.56 27.02
CA ASN A 125 -6.74 -7.17 28.36
C ASN A 125 -7.55 -8.34 28.96
N PRO A 126 -6.91 -9.20 29.76
CA PRO A 126 -7.57 -10.39 30.30
C PRO A 126 -8.74 -10.06 31.21
N GLY A 127 -8.73 -8.91 31.92
CA GLY A 127 -9.82 -8.47 32.79
C GLY A 127 -11.10 -8.08 32.04
N LEU A 128 -10.98 -7.67 30.77
CA LEU A 128 -12.11 -7.26 29.93
C LEU A 128 -12.43 -8.24 28.81
N SER A 129 -11.63 -9.30 28.64
CA SER A 129 -11.71 -10.24 27.50
C SER A 129 -11.70 -9.53 26.15
N VAL A 130 -10.89 -8.47 26.04
CA VAL A 130 -10.79 -7.61 24.84
C VAL A 130 -9.38 -7.67 24.26
N MET A 131 -9.30 -7.68 22.94
CA MET A 131 -8.07 -7.47 22.18
C MET A 131 -8.06 -6.09 21.56
N THR A 132 -6.95 -5.38 21.69
CA THR A 132 -6.73 -4.08 21.08
C THR A 132 -5.66 -4.20 20.01
N LEU A 133 -5.97 -3.77 18.78
CA LEU A 133 -5.03 -3.66 17.67
C LEU A 133 -4.60 -2.20 17.55
N VAL A 134 -3.31 -1.93 17.66
CA VAL A 134 -2.72 -0.59 17.58
C VAL A 134 -1.91 -0.46 16.30
N TYR A 135 -2.23 0.55 15.52
CA TYR A 135 -1.51 0.96 14.30
C TYR A 135 -0.85 2.29 14.52
N ASN A 136 0.47 2.37 14.34
CA ASN A 136 1.24 3.60 14.50
C ASN A 136 1.64 4.18 13.13
N ASP A 137 1.95 5.47 13.12
CA ASP A 137 2.54 6.19 11.99
C ASP A 137 1.71 6.13 10.69
N ILE A 138 0.39 6.17 10.81
CA ILE A 138 -0.49 6.31 9.65
C ILE A 138 -0.55 7.80 9.29
N PRO A 139 -0.23 8.21 8.05
CA PRO A 139 -0.38 9.58 7.61
C PRO A 139 -1.81 10.09 7.82
N GLN A 140 -1.95 11.32 8.30
CA GLN A 140 -3.27 11.92 8.58
C GLN A 140 -4.20 11.87 7.36
N SER A 141 -3.65 12.06 6.16
CA SER A 141 -4.40 11.98 4.90
C SER A 141 -5.03 10.62 4.62
N ASP A 142 -4.43 9.55 5.15
CA ASP A 142 -4.84 8.16 4.89
C ASP A 142 -5.66 7.60 6.07
N CYS A 143 -5.47 8.17 7.26
CA CYS A 143 -6.04 7.67 8.51
C CYS A 143 -7.58 7.61 8.48
N ILE A 144 -8.24 8.67 8.03
CA ILE A 144 -9.71 8.74 8.02
C ILE A 144 -10.29 7.66 7.11
N GLU A 145 -9.74 7.51 5.92
CA GLU A 145 -10.20 6.52 4.96
C GLU A 145 -9.92 5.10 5.43
N PHE A 146 -8.71 4.86 5.98
CA PHE A 146 -8.35 3.58 6.56
C PHE A 146 -9.29 3.19 7.71
N VAL A 147 -9.53 4.10 8.67
CA VAL A 147 -10.45 3.87 9.79
C VAL A 147 -11.86 3.54 9.30
N ASN A 148 -12.38 4.27 8.31
CA ASN A 148 -13.70 4.00 7.74
C ASN A 148 -13.81 2.59 7.16
N ARG A 149 -12.75 2.09 6.51
CA ARG A 149 -12.72 0.74 5.92
C ARG A 149 -12.66 -0.38 6.95
N VAL A 150 -11.97 -0.14 8.07
CA VAL A 150 -11.77 -1.19 9.08
C VAL A 150 -12.73 -1.11 10.25
N SER A 151 -13.45 -0.01 10.42
CA SER A 151 -14.33 0.25 11.59
C SER A 151 -15.36 -0.84 11.83
N SER A 152 -15.90 -1.43 10.76
CA SER A 152 -16.90 -2.51 10.87
C SER A 152 -16.37 -3.82 11.46
N LEU A 153 -15.03 -3.98 11.53
CA LEU A 153 -14.38 -5.18 12.09
C LEU A 153 -14.23 -5.12 13.61
N PHE A 154 -14.42 -3.93 14.20
CA PHE A 154 -14.14 -3.64 15.61
C PHE A 154 -15.38 -3.11 16.31
N SER A 155 -15.50 -3.37 17.60
CA SER A 155 -16.56 -2.80 18.44
C SER A 155 -16.32 -1.34 18.79
N TYR A 156 -15.04 -0.92 18.79
CA TYR A 156 -14.61 0.43 19.08
C TYR A 156 -13.34 0.77 18.33
N VAL A 157 -13.27 1.97 17.77
CA VAL A 157 -12.08 2.50 17.10
C VAL A 157 -11.83 3.91 17.62
N SER A 158 -10.58 4.20 17.98
CA SER A 158 -10.14 5.54 18.35
C SER A 158 -8.90 5.91 17.55
N SER A 159 -8.78 7.17 17.19
CA SER A 159 -7.57 7.76 16.63
C SER A 159 -6.97 8.71 17.65
N GLY A 160 -5.66 8.61 17.89
CA GLY A 160 -4.88 9.54 18.71
C GLY A 160 -3.83 10.22 17.85
N ALA A 161 -3.59 11.51 18.06
CA ALA A 161 -2.38 12.16 17.58
C ALA A 161 -1.26 11.83 18.57
N THR A 162 -0.16 11.25 18.07
CA THR A 162 1.10 11.08 18.81
C THR A 162 1.96 12.28 18.64
#